data_99a7d8b30581aa8c529e4628a874c382
#
_entry.id   99a7d8b30581aa8c529e4628a874c382
#
_cell.length_a   1.000
_cell.length_b   1.000
_cell.length_c   1.000
_cell.angle_alpha   90.00
_cell.angle_beta   90.00
_cell.angle_gamma   90.00
#
_symmetry.space_group_name_H-M   'P 1'
#
loop_
_entity.id
_entity.type
_entity.pdbx_description
1 polymer ?
#
loop_
_entity_poly.entity_id
_entity_poly.type
_entity_poly.pdbx_seq_one_letter_code
_entity_poly.pdbx_strand_id
1 'polypeptide(L)'
;NGVYGATEKALKAINAVRTRSHQPAIDGTGLTQAELRERIRNEWRVETCFEGLRYFQLKRWKLLQQTVDGAVDPAYPAYKKVVTSAFEFFPLPQGEIDKAHGVLVQDPNYQ
;
A
#
# COMPACT_ATOMS: atom_id res chain seq x y z
N ASN A 1 -0.71 -28.83 3.21
CA ASN A 1 -0.43 -28.51 4.63
C ASN A 1 0.24 -27.13 4.85
N GLY A 2 0.85 -26.49 3.83
CA GLY A 2 1.52 -25.20 4.00
C GLY A 2 0.60 -23.96 4.02
N VAL A 3 -0.57 -24.04 3.44
CA VAL A 3 -1.49 -22.91 3.30
C VAL A 3 -2.12 -22.51 4.63
N TYR A 4 -2.49 -23.47 5.44
CA TYR A 4 -3.10 -23.21 6.76
C TYR A 4 -2.11 -22.61 7.76
N GLY A 5 -0.87 -23.05 7.78
CA GLY A 5 0.13 -22.54 8.72
C GLY A 5 0.49 -21.06 8.50
N ALA A 6 0.53 -20.60 7.26
CA ALA A 6 0.76 -19.19 6.95
C ALA A 6 -0.44 -18.32 7.34
N THR A 7 -1.65 -18.80 7.10
CA THR A 7 -2.89 -18.11 7.46
C THR A 7 -3.05 -18.01 8.97
N GLU A 8 -2.76 -19.06 9.71
CA GLU A 8 -2.83 -19.08 11.18
C GLU A 8 -1.84 -18.09 11.81
N LYS A 9 -0.61 -18.05 11.33
CA LYS A 9 0.38 -17.06 11.77
C LYS A 9 -0.07 -15.63 11.50
N ALA A 10 -0.66 -15.37 10.34
CA ALA A 10 -1.17 -14.06 9.98
C ALA A 10 -2.35 -13.65 10.88
N LEU A 11 -3.28 -14.57 11.14
CA LEU A 11 -4.39 -14.33 12.07
C LEU A 11 -3.90 -14.05 13.49
N LYS A 12 -2.95 -14.81 13.99
CA LYS A 12 -2.35 -14.58 15.30
C LYS A 12 -1.71 -13.20 15.40
N ALA A 13 -0.97 -12.79 14.38
CA ALA A 13 -0.31 -11.49 14.34
C ALA A 13 -1.31 -10.33 14.31
N ILE A 14 -2.31 -10.37 13.43
CA ILE A 14 -3.31 -9.30 13.34
C ILE A 14 -4.17 -9.24 14.61
N ASN A 15 -4.54 -10.38 15.19
CA ASN A 15 -5.34 -10.41 16.40
C ASN A 15 -4.56 -9.93 17.64
N ALA A 16 -3.25 -10.07 17.67
CA ALA A 16 -2.43 -9.46 18.72
C ALA A 16 -2.51 -7.93 18.68
N VAL A 17 -2.47 -7.33 17.50
CA VAL A 17 -2.65 -5.88 17.31
C VAL A 17 -4.05 -5.44 17.74
N ARG A 18 -5.09 -6.13 17.26
CA ARG A 18 -6.48 -5.80 17.58
C ARG A 18 -6.80 -5.94 19.07
N THR A 19 -6.30 -6.96 19.72
CA THR A 19 -6.47 -7.15 21.16
C THR A 19 -5.82 -6.01 21.95
N ARG A 20 -4.63 -5.59 21.56
CA ARG A 20 -3.97 -4.42 22.16
C ARG A 20 -4.83 -3.15 22.07
N SER A 21 -5.51 -2.95 20.93
CA SER A 21 -6.39 -1.81 20.67
C SER A 21 -7.83 -2.01 21.18
N HIS A 22 -8.08 -3.05 22.00
CA HIS A 22 -9.40 -3.41 22.51
C HIS A 22 -10.45 -3.67 21.41
N GLN A 23 -10.00 -4.09 20.21
CA GLN A 23 -10.85 -4.47 19.11
C GLN A 23 -11.14 -5.99 19.14
N PRO A 24 -12.33 -6.44 18.73
CA PRO A 24 -12.63 -7.86 18.66
C PRO A 24 -11.69 -8.58 17.68
N ALA A 25 -11.25 -9.77 18.08
CA ALA A 25 -10.41 -10.62 17.23
C ALA A 25 -11.14 -10.99 15.93
N ILE A 26 -10.39 -11.14 14.85
CA ILE A 26 -10.90 -11.68 13.59
C ILE A 26 -10.99 -13.18 13.72
N ASP A 27 -12.18 -13.74 13.50
CA ASP A 27 -12.37 -15.16 13.28
C ASP A 27 -11.89 -15.51 11.87
N GLY A 28 -10.98 -16.48 11.80
CA GLY A 28 -10.44 -16.97 10.51
C GLY A 28 -11.31 -18.04 9.86
N THR A 29 -12.39 -18.49 10.52
CA THR A 29 -13.26 -19.53 10.01
C THR A 29 -13.95 -19.07 8.72
N GLY A 30 -13.77 -19.82 7.65
CA GLY A 30 -14.37 -19.53 6.34
C GLY A 30 -13.74 -18.35 5.57
N LEU A 31 -12.74 -17.67 6.12
CA LEU A 31 -12.02 -16.60 5.40
C LEU A 31 -11.09 -17.18 4.34
N THR A 32 -11.22 -16.67 3.14
CA THR A 32 -10.22 -16.89 2.07
C THR A 32 -8.94 -16.11 2.36
N GLN A 33 -7.84 -16.53 1.73
CA GLN A 33 -6.57 -15.79 1.81
C GLN A 33 -6.70 -14.33 1.31
N ALA A 34 -7.53 -14.11 0.28
CA ALA A 34 -7.76 -12.78 -0.27
C ALA A 34 -8.48 -11.88 0.73
N GLU A 35 -9.54 -12.37 1.36
CA GLU A 35 -10.29 -11.64 2.39
C GLU A 35 -9.43 -11.33 3.61
N LEU A 36 -8.64 -12.29 4.08
CA LEU A 36 -7.71 -12.04 5.18
C LEU A 36 -6.67 -10.98 4.81
N ARG A 37 -6.14 -11.00 3.57
CA ARG A 37 -5.21 -9.99 3.09
C ARG A 37 -5.82 -8.59 3.10
N GLU A 38 -7.08 -8.45 2.67
CA GLU A 38 -7.76 -7.16 2.71
C GLU A 38 -8.01 -6.67 4.15
N ARG A 39 -8.36 -7.57 5.07
CA ARG A 39 -8.49 -7.22 6.49
C ARG A 39 -7.16 -6.75 7.08
N ILE A 40 -6.05 -7.42 6.77
CA ILE A 40 -4.71 -7.02 7.19
C ILE A 40 -4.35 -5.65 6.61
N ARG A 41 -4.61 -5.40 5.34
CA ARG A 41 -4.37 -4.10 4.69
C ARG A 41 -5.18 -2.97 5.32
N ASN A 42 -6.42 -3.25 5.70
CA ASN A 42 -7.26 -2.29 6.39
C ASN A 42 -6.76 -2.00 7.80
N GLU A 43 -6.34 -3.03 8.55
CA GLU A 43 -5.75 -2.85 9.87
C GLU A 43 -4.49 -2.00 9.79
N TRP A 44 -3.60 -2.27 8.83
CA TRP A 44 -2.44 -1.43 8.58
C TRP A 44 -2.82 0.03 8.31
N ARG A 45 -3.87 0.26 7.54
CA ARG A 45 -4.35 1.62 7.24
C ARG A 45 -4.79 2.36 8.50
N VAL A 46 -5.48 1.67 9.40
CA VAL A 46 -6.00 2.25 10.64
C VAL A 46 -4.87 2.49 11.64
N GLU A 47 -4.04 1.47 11.89
CA GLU A 47 -2.96 1.51 12.87
C GLU A 47 -1.87 2.52 12.52
N THR A 48 -1.58 2.72 11.23
CA THR A 48 -0.54 3.66 10.78
C THR A 48 -1.13 4.98 10.25
N CYS A 49 -2.32 5.33 10.69
CA CYS A 49 -2.96 6.60 10.32
C CYS A 49 -2.11 7.77 10.81
N PHE A 50 -1.88 8.76 9.94
CA PHE A 50 -1.03 9.93 10.17
C PHE A 50 0.48 9.67 10.34
N GLU A 51 0.95 8.43 10.17
CA GLU A 51 2.39 8.12 10.22
C GLU A 51 3.12 8.31 8.89
N GLY A 52 2.43 8.73 7.83
CA GLY A 52 3.01 8.93 6.49
C GLY A 52 3.33 7.64 5.73
N LEU A 53 2.99 6.47 6.27
CA LEU A 53 3.36 5.18 5.69
C LEU A 53 2.43 4.71 4.58
N ARG A 54 1.22 5.23 4.48
CA ARG A 54 0.17 4.76 3.57
C ARG A 54 0.60 4.76 2.10
N TYR A 55 1.27 5.82 1.66
CA TYR A 55 1.75 5.96 0.29
C TYR A 55 2.70 4.82 -0.09
N PHE A 56 3.71 4.57 0.73
CA PHE A 56 4.71 3.53 0.49
C PHE A 56 4.12 2.12 0.54
N GLN A 57 3.14 1.89 1.40
CA GLN A 57 2.42 0.61 1.48
C GLN A 57 1.62 0.35 0.20
N LEU A 58 0.87 1.34 -0.29
CA LEU A 58 0.11 1.23 -1.53
C LEU A 58 1.02 0.98 -2.74
N LYS A 59 2.17 1.65 -2.81
CA LYS A 59 3.20 1.38 -3.83
C LYS A 59 3.69 -0.06 -3.75
N ARG A 60 4.12 -0.51 -2.58
CA ARG A 60 4.62 -1.88 -2.39
C ARG A 60 3.61 -2.95 -2.76
N TRP A 61 2.33 -2.70 -2.51
CA TRP A 61 1.25 -3.62 -2.86
C TRP A 61 0.73 -3.45 -4.29
N LYS A 62 1.25 -2.50 -5.05
CA LYS A 62 0.79 -2.12 -6.40
C LYS A 62 -0.68 -1.72 -6.43
N LEU A 63 -1.13 -1.05 -5.41
CA LEU A 63 -2.51 -0.59 -5.23
C LEU A 63 -2.65 0.93 -5.30
N LEU A 64 -1.56 1.67 -5.54
CA LEU A 64 -1.58 3.12 -5.46
C LEU A 64 -2.57 3.71 -6.47
N GLN A 65 -2.44 3.34 -7.74
CA GLN A 65 -3.34 3.81 -8.78
C GLN A 65 -4.79 3.43 -8.47
N GLN A 66 -5.06 2.16 -8.23
CA GLN A 66 -6.42 1.65 -7.97
C GLN A 66 -7.09 2.32 -6.77
N THR A 67 -6.31 2.71 -5.75
CA THR A 67 -6.85 3.25 -4.49
C THR A 67 -6.97 4.77 -4.50
N VAL A 68 -6.09 5.47 -5.21
CA VAL A 68 -5.93 6.93 -5.10
C VAL A 68 -6.37 7.65 -6.35
N ASP A 69 -6.29 7.00 -7.54
CA ASP A 69 -6.71 7.64 -8.78
C ASP A 69 -8.21 7.96 -8.74
N GLY A 70 -8.53 9.17 -9.15
CA GLY A 70 -9.89 9.68 -9.12
C GLY A 70 -10.41 10.08 -7.74
N ALA A 71 -9.64 9.94 -6.67
CA ALA A 71 -10.04 10.39 -5.34
C ALA A 71 -10.21 11.92 -5.32
N VAL A 72 -11.31 12.35 -4.71
CA VAL A 72 -11.69 13.76 -4.57
C VAL A 72 -11.80 14.08 -3.10
N ASP A 73 -11.23 15.21 -2.69
CA ASP A 73 -11.48 15.76 -1.37
C ASP A 73 -12.86 16.45 -1.38
N PRO A 74 -13.80 16.06 -0.51
CA PRO A 74 -15.12 16.70 -0.45
C PRO A 74 -15.08 18.22 -0.25
N ALA A 75 -14.05 18.74 0.42
CA ALA A 75 -13.87 20.18 0.64
C ALA A 75 -13.36 20.90 -0.63
N TYR A 76 -12.73 20.18 -1.54
CA TYR A 76 -12.12 20.72 -2.75
C TYR A 76 -12.44 19.84 -3.97
N PRO A 77 -13.72 19.73 -4.39
CA PRO A 77 -14.15 18.79 -5.43
C PRO A 77 -13.54 19.05 -6.81
N ALA A 78 -13.02 20.25 -7.06
CA ALA A 78 -12.33 20.58 -8.30
C ALA A 78 -10.94 19.90 -8.43
N TYR A 79 -10.37 19.45 -7.32
CA TYR A 79 -9.02 18.83 -7.31
C TYR A 79 -9.14 17.31 -7.23
N LYS A 80 -9.35 16.70 -8.38
CA LYS A 80 -9.30 15.24 -8.53
C LYS A 80 -7.85 14.78 -8.55
N LYS A 81 -7.50 13.80 -7.73
CA LYS A 81 -6.18 13.17 -7.78
C LYS A 81 -6.04 12.34 -9.05
N VAL A 82 -4.92 12.53 -9.74
CA VAL A 82 -4.56 11.74 -10.91
C VAL A 82 -3.31 10.94 -10.58
N VAL A 83 -3.43 9.62 -10.64
CA VAL A 83 -2.34 8.68 -10.37
C VAL A 83 -2.21 7.72 -11.54
N THR A 84 -1.06 7.74 -12.19
CA THR A 84 -0.73 6.84 -13.29
C THR A 84 0.27 5.77 -12.83
N SER A 85 0.56 4.80 -13.69
CA SER A 85 1.59 3.78 -13.45
C SER A 85 2.98 4.37 -13.21
N ALA A 86 3.25 5.57 -13.72
CA ALA A 86 4.50 6.29 -13.47
C ALA A 86 4.77 6.49 -11.97
N PHE A 87 3.73 6.67 -11.16
CA PHE A 87 3.88 6.84 -9.71
C PHE A 87 4.34 5.59 -8.94
N GLU A 88 4.43 4.44 -9.60
CA GLU A 88 5.00 3.23 -8.96
C GLU A 88 6.49 3.37 -8.67
N PHE A 89 7.20 4.18 -9.44
CA PHE A 89 8.63 4.45 -9.26
C PHE A 89 8.87 5.93 -9.00
N PHE A 90 10.04 6.27 -8.50
CA PHE A 90 10.48 7.66 -8.42
C PHE A 90 11.35 7.96 -9.63
N PRO A 91 11.25 9.16 -10.23
CA PRO A 91 12.17 9.56 -11.29
C PRO A 91 13.59 9.66 -10.73
N LEU A 92 14.56 9.34 -11.56
CA LEU A 92 15.96 9.60 -11.24
C LEU A 92 16.20 11.11 -11.27
N PRO A 93 16.87 11.69 -10.27
CA PRO A 93 17.25 13.10 -10.31
C PRO A 93 18.11 13.38 -11.54
N GLN A 94 17.79 14.45 -12.28
CA GLN A 94 18.49 14.79 -13.51
C GLN A 94 20.01 14.94 -13.30
N GLY A 95 20.42 15.54 -12.19
CA GLY A 95 21.84 15.67 -11.85
C GLY A 95 22.59 14.35 -11.69
N GLU A 96 21.93 13.26 -11.34
CA GLU A 96 22.56 11.94 -11.27
C GLU A 96 22.67 11.30 -12.68
N ILE A 97 21.69 11.54 -13.54
CA ILE A 97 21.73 11.11 -14.94
C ILE A 97 22.89 11.82 -15.66
N ASP A 98 23.04 13.13 -15.47
CA ASP A 98 24.10 13.94 -16.09
C ASP A 98 25.50 13.49 -15.66
N LYS A 99 25.69 13.18 -14.37
CA LYS A 99 26.94 12.64 -13.84
C LYS A 99 27.30 11.26 -14.36
N ALA A 100 26.28 10.46 -14.67
CA ALA A 100 26.48 9.08 -15.12
C ALA A 100 26.89 8.95 -16.59
N HIS A 101 27.03 10.06 -17.33
CA HIS A 101 27.54 10.07 -18.72
C HIS A 101 26.88 9.05 -19.64
N GLY A 102 25.55 8.91 -19.58
CA GLY A 102 24.77 8.03 -20.43
C GLY A 102 24.60 6.57 -19.92
N VAL A 103 25.17 6.24 -18.75
CA VAL A 103 24.97 4.93 -18.12
C VAL A 103 23.58 4.81 -17.45
N LEU A 104 23.12 5.91 -16.82
CA LEU A 104 21.79 5.98 -16.24
C LEU A 104 20.81 6.59 -17.24
N VAL A 105 19.71 5.90 -17.45
CA VAL A 105 18.62 6.34 -18.31
C VAL A 105 17.38 6.53 -17.46
N GLN A 106 16.66 7.61 -17.68
CA GLN A 106 15.38 7.87 -16.99
C GLN A 106 14.35 6.81 -17.32
N ASP A 107 13.50 6.50 -16.35
CA ASP A 107 12.34 5.65 -16.59
C ASP A 107 11.48 6.23 -17.73
N PRO A 108 11.03 5.42 -18.71
CA PRO A 108 10.24 5.91 -19.85
C PRO A 108 8.99 6.69 -19.49
N ASN A 109 8.42 6.46 -18.30
CA ASN A 109 7.23 7.18 -17.82
C ASN A 109 7.53 8.63 -17.39
N TYR A 110 8.82 9.01 -17.31
CA TYR A 110 9.30 10.34 -16.92
C TYR A 110 10.16 11.02 -18.02
N GLN A 111 10.12 10.50 -19.24
CA GLN A 111 10.78 11.07 -20.41
C GLN A 111 9.90 12.09 -21.12
#